data_4d838c96162b65126e7297a72ae18415
#
_entry.id   4d838c96162b65126e7297a72ae18415
#
_cell.length_a   1.000
_cell.length_b   1.000
_cell.length_c   1.000
_cell.angle_alpha   90.00
_cell.angle_beta   90.00
_cell.angle_gamma   90.00
#
_symmetry.space_group_name_H-M   'P 1'
#
loop_
_entity.id
_entity.type
_entity.pdbx_description
1 polymer ?
#
loop_
_entity_poly.entity_id
_entity_poly.type
_entity_poly.pdbx_seq_one_letter_code
_entity_poly.pdbx_strand_id
1 'polypeptide(L)'
;IAAVLATACQAPAGAPDTIAAGAAPMQEDAASRTVDALAAAQAAFANGDTDRLARAMHALDALGVQPDDPASATLLQKWESAAPDAPAPSRGRALGPAFRSGELAAGSMVELEQTFLAGQGASIALRTHGGHPVALKVFDGRAKRLCAKSGERMACRWTPPYTQRHVIRIDNPRRAAVRYFISFE
;
A
#
# COMPACT_ATOMS: atom_id res chain seq x y z
N ILE A 1 -68.57 30.26 38.73
CA ILE A 1 -67.30 30.59 38.12
C ILE A 1 -66.30 29.49 38.54
N ALA A 2 -66.10 28.47 37.71
CA ALA A 2 -65.16 27.36 37.94
C ALA A 2 -63.94 27.54 37.01
N ALA A 3 -62.77 27.67 37.58
CA ALA A 3 -61.51 27.72 36.87
C ALA A 3 -60.95 26.30 36.79
N VAL A 4 -60.74 25.81 35.54
CA VAL A 4 -60.06 24.54 35.26
C VAL A 4 -58.58 24.80 35.04
N LEU A 5 -57.74 24.30 35.94
CA LEU A 5 -56.29 24.30 35.79
C LEU A 5 -55.90 23.09 34.92
N ALA A 6 -55.37 23.32 33.70
CA ALA A 6 -54.76 22.32 32.86
C ALA A 6 -53.30 22.18 33.24
N THR A 7 -52.91 21.02 33.78
CA THR A 7 -51.55 20.63 34.08
C THR A 7 -50.93 20.04 32.81
N ALA A 8 -49.95 20.72 32.21
CA ALA A 8 -49.20 20.18 31.08
C ALA A 8 -48.03 19.35 31.59
N CYS A 9 -48.06 18.04 31.34
CA CYS A 9 -46.90 17.15 31.50
C CYS A 9 -45.92 17.42 30.38
N GLN A 10 -44.75 18.00 30.70
CA GLN A 10 -43.59 18.06 29.82
C GLN A 10 -42.80 16.74 29.98
N ALA A 11 -42.67 15.98 28.90
CA ALA A 11 -41.73 14.87 28.80
C ALA A 11 -40.30 15.38 28.61
N PRO A 12 -39.27 14.79 29.26
CA PRO A 12 -37.90 15.17 29.00
C PRO A 12 -37.50 14.65 27.61
N ALA A 13 -37.01 15.55 26.76
CA ALA A 13 -36.38 15.22 25.51
C ALA A 13 -35.04 14.50 25.78
N GLY A 14 -35.03 13.20 25.63
CA GLY A 14 -33.80 12.40 25.61
C GLY A 14 -32.97 12.79 24.38
N ALA A 15 -31.81 13.38 24.62
CA ALA A 15 -30.82 13.56 23.57
C ALA A 15 -30.36 12.19 23.05
N PRO A 16 -30.24 11.99 21.73
CA PRO A 16 -29.65 10.78 21.24
C PRO A 16 -28.14 10.79 21.57
N ASP A 17 -27.71 9.84 22.39
CA ASP A 17 -26.31 9.52 22.58
C ASP A 17 -25.74 9.11 21.21
N THR A 18 -25.12 10.08 20.54
CA THR A 18 -24.29 9.81 19.37
C THR A 18 -23.04 9.07 19.88
N ILE A 19 -23.10 7.76 19.90
CA ILE A 19 -21.92 6.91 20.03
C ILE A 19 -21.09 7.22 18.77
N ALA A 20 -20.13 8.12 18.92
CA ALA A 20 -19.07 8.28 17.95
C ALA A 20 -18.35 6.92 17.91
N ALA A 21 -18.70 6.10 16.90
CA ALA A 21 -17.93 4.92 16.55
C ALA A 21 -16.53 5.42 16.21
N GLY A 22 -15.64 5.36 17.21
CA GLY A 22 -14.22 5.62 17.03
C GLY A 22 -13.76 4.66 15.93
N ALA A 23 -13.47 5.20 14.73
CA ALA A 23 -12.84 4.44 13.67
C ALA A 23 -11.53 3.91 14.27
N ALA A 24 -11.48 2.60 14.57
CA ALA A 24 -10.23 1.95 14.93
C ALA A 24 -9.19 2.34 13.87
N PRO A 25 -7.96 2.70 14.25
CA PRO A 25 -6.94 3.04 13.28
C PRO A 25 -6.83 1.86 12.33
N MET A 26 -7.14 2.09 11.05
CA MET A 26 -7.02 1.05 10.02
C MET A 26 -5.58 0.58 10.03
N GLN A 27 -5.36 -0.62 10.55
CA GLN A 27 -4.05 -1.24 10.61
C GLN A 27 -3.50 -1.28 9.17
N GLU A 28 -2.39 -0.62 8.93
CA GLU A 28 -1.75 -0.62 7.61
C GLU A 28 -1.42 -2.06 7.22
N ASP A 29 -1.87 -2.48 6.03
CA ASP A 29 -1.58 -3.80 5.51
C ASP A 29 -0.08 -3.99 5.24
N ALA A 30 0.33 -5.25 5.11
CA ALA A 30 1.75 -5.57 4.89
C ALA A 30 2.25 -5.01 3.56
N ALA A 31 1.42 -4.95 2.51
CA ALA A 31 1.78 -4.33 1.24
C ALA A 31 2.10 -2.84 1.37
N SER A 32 1.29 -2.08 2.14
CA SER A 32 1.54 -0.66 2.39
C SER A 32 2.84 -0.43 3.17
N ARG A 33 3.08 -1.20 4.23
CA ARG A 33 4.33 -1.14 5.00
C ARG A 33 5.55 -1.51 4.15
N THR A 34 5.39 -2.46 3.22
CA THR A 34 6.45 -2.88 2.30
C THR A 34 6.88 -1.72 1.41
N VAL A 35 5.97 -1.04 0.72
CA VAL A 35 6.36 0.07 -0.17
C VAL A 35 6.94 1.25 0.59
N ASP A 36 6.56 1.47 1.84
CA ASP A 36 7.15 2.48 2.70
C ASP A 36 8.59 2.13 3.08
N ALA A 37 8.85 0.87 3.45
CA ALA A 37 10.20 0.39 3.77
C ALA A 37 11.11 0.42 2.52
N LEU A 38 10.60 0.03 1.33
CA LEU A 38 11.34 0.10 0.06
C LEU A 38 11.72 1.55 -0.29
N ALA A 39 10.78 2.50 -0.15
CA ALA A 39 11.06 3.91 -0.40
C ALA A 39 12.07 4.47 0.60
N ALA A 40 12.01 4.06 1.87
CA ALA A 40 12.97 4.44 2.90
C ALA A 40 14.38 3.87 2.61
N ALA A 41 14.47 2.59 2.18
CA ALA A 41 15.72 1.97 1.77
C ALA A 41 16.34 2.71 0.58
N GLN A 42 15.55 3.03 -0.44
CA GLN A 42 16.01 3.78 -1.61
C GLN A 42 16.53 5.17 -1.23
N ALA A 43 15.82 5.88 -0.36
CA ALA A 43 16.25 7.22 0.09
C ALA A 43 17.54 7.15 0.91
N ALA A 44 17.65 6.19 1.82
CA ALA A 44 18.86 5.97 2.62
C ALA A 44 20.05 5.61 1.73
N PHE A 45 19.86 4.68 0.79
CA PHE A 45 20.89 4.29 -0.17
C PHE A 45 21.37 5.46 -1.03
N ALA A 46 20.45 6.28 -1.55
CA ALA A 46 20.79 7.45 -2.37
C ALA A 46 21.59 8.51 -1.60
N ASN A 47 21.37 8.61 -0.29
CA ASN A 47 22.05 9.56 0.60
C ASN A 47 23.33 8.98 1.27
N GLY A 48 23.66 7.71 1.04
CA GLY A 48 24.78 7.03 1.70
C GLY A 48 24.59 6.81 3.21
N ASP A 49 23.34 6.85 3.70
CA ASP A 49 22.96 6.65 5.11
C ASP A 49 22.83 5.14 5.40
N THR A 50 23.95 4.52 5.76
CA THR A 50 24.04 3.07 6.02
C THR A 50 23.17 2.61 7.19
N ASP A 51 23.08 3.42 8.26
CA ASP A 51 22.27 3.07 9.44
C ASP A 51 20.77 3.07 9.13
N ARG A 52 20.34 4.07 8.36
CA ARG A 52 18.94 4.15 7.93
C ARG A 52 18.62 3.07 6.92
N LEU A 53 19.58 2.72 6.04
CA LEU A 53 19.44 1.60 5.12
C LEU A 53 19.31 0.28 5.87
N ALA A 54 20.18 0.01 6.85
CA ALA A 54 20.10 -1.21 7.68
C ALA A 54 18.75 -1.32 8.39
N ARG A 55 18.23 -0.23 8.98
CA ARG A 55 16.88 -0.23 9.59
C ARG A 55 15.77 -0.56 8.58
N ALA A 56 15.84 -0.01 7.37
CA ALA A 56 14.87 -0.32 6.32
C ALA A 56 14.96 -1.77 5.87
N MET A 57 16.17 -2.34 5.74
CA MET A 57 16.39 -3.75 5.43
C MET A 57 15.83 -4.66 6.53
N HIS A 58 16.03 -4.33 7.81
CA HIS A 58 15.40 -5.04 8.93
C HIS A 58 13.87 -5.03 8.85
N ALA A 59 13.26 -3.90 8.46
CA ALA A 59 11.81 -3.81 8.28
C ALA A 59 11.32 -4.70 7.13
N LEU A 60 12.03 -4.74 6.00
CA LEU A 60 11.72 -5.60 4.86
C LEU A 60 11.84 -7.08 5.21
N ASP A 61 12.92 -7.45 5.92
CA ASP A 61 13.09 -8.82 6.42
C ASP A 61 11.98 -9.19 7.40
N ALA A 62 11.64 -8.32 8.35
CA ALA A 62 10.56 -8.56 9.31
C ALA A 62 9.20 -8.80 8.65
N LEU A 63 8.93 -8.18 7.49
CA LEU A 63 7.74 -8.39 6.67
C LEU A 63 7.82 -9.65 5.79
N GLY A 64 8.99 -10.29 5.67
CA GLY A 64 9.19 -11.44 4.79
C GLY A 64 9.09 -11.10 3.30
N VAL A 65 9.45 -9.86 2.93
CA VAL A 65 9.25 -9.32 1.59
C VAL A 65 10.05 -10.12 0.55
N GLN A 66 9.42 -10.39 -0.61
CA GLN A 66 10.02 -11.14 -1.71
C GLN A 66 10.05 -10.31 -3.00
N PRO A 67 11.18 -10.24 -3.72
CA PRO A 67 11.22 -9.65 -5.05
C PRO A 67 10.44 -10.54 -6.03
N ASP A 68 9.60 -9.94 -6.87
CA ASP A 68 8.75 -10.66 -7.84
C ASP A 68 9.36 -10.67 -9.27
N ASP A 69 10.48 -9.99 -9.46
CA ASP A 69 11.22 -9.97 -10.72
C ASP A 69 12.74 -9.84 -10.49
N PRO A 70 13.56 -10.19 -11.52
CA PRO A 70 15.03 -10.13 -11.40
C PRO A 70 15.58 -8.72 -11.12
N ALA A 71 14.93 -7.67 -11.61
CA ALA A 71 15.38 -6.29 -11.39
C ALA A 71 15.19 -5.88 -9.92
N SER A 72 14.09 -6.26 -9.32
CA SER A 72 13.81 -6.05 -7.89
C SER A 72 14.73 -6.88 -7.00
N ALA A 73 15.06 -8.12 -7.40
CA ALA A 73 16.04 -8.94 -6.70
C ALA A 73 17.45 -8.30 -6.73
N THR A 74 17.87 -7.81 -7.90
CA THR A 74 19.15 -7.10 -8.05
C THR A 74 19.21 -5.83 -7.19
N LEU A 75 18.11 -5.08 -7.13
CA LEU A 75 18.01 -3.89 -6.29
C LEU A 75 18.17 -4.22 -4.81
N LEU A 76 17.50 -5.29 -4.35
CA LEU A 76 17.58 -5.75 -2.95
C LEU A 76 19.02 -6.16 -2.60
N GLN A 77 19.67 -6.98 -3.43
CA GLN A 77 21.07 -7.39 -3.26
C GLN A 77 22.03 -6.19 -3.20
N LYS A 78 21.77 -5.15 -4.01
CA LYS A 78 22.56 -3.93 -3.98
C LYS A 78 22.46 -3.20 -2.65
N TRP A 79 21.27 -3.15 -2.05
CA TRP A 79 21.06 -2.55 -0.74
C TRP A 79 21.68 -3.40 0.38
N GLU A 80 21.54 -4.73 0.32
CA GLU A 80 22.18 -5.67 1.25
C GLU A 80 23.71 -5.48 1.26
N SER A 81 24.32 -5.36 0.07
CA SER A 81 25.77 -5.15 -0.04
C SER A 81 26.23 -3.79 0.52
N ALA A 82 25.35 -2.78 0.52
CA ALA A 82 25.65 -1.45 1.03
C ALA A 82 25.33 -1.29 2.53
N ALA A 83 24.64 -2.24 3.14
CA ALA A 83 24.30 -2.27 4.55
C ALA A 83 24.83 -3.56 5.21
N PRO A 84 26.11 -3.64 5.58
CA PRO A 84 26.73 -4.87 6.08
C PRO A 84 26.09 -5.40 7.36
N ASP A 85 25.42 -4.54 8.12
CA ASP A 85 24.67 -4.94 9.33
C ASP A 85 23.21 -5.33 9.04
N ALA A 86 22.84 -5.44 7.74
CA ALA A 86 21.53 -5.93 7.37
C ALA A 86 21.35 -7.40 7.81
N PRO A 87 20.13 -7.82 8.21
CA PRO A 87 19.89 -9.18 8.64
C PRO A 87 20.15 -10.16 7.48
N ALA A 88 20.78 -11.28 7.79
CA ALA A 88 20.84 -12.37 6.83
C ALA A 88 19.42 -12.88 6.54
N PRO A 89 19.11 -13.22 5.27
CA PRO A 89 17.79 -13.70 4.90
C PRO A 89 17.35 -14.88 5.79
N SER A 90 16.22 -14.73 6.46
CA SER A 90 15.70 -15.74 7.38
C SER A 90 15.16 -16.93 6.59
N ARG A 91 15.79 -18.09 6.72
CA ARG A 91 15.32 -19.35 6.15
C ARG A 91 14.10 -19.86 6.94
N GLY A 92 13.03 -20.26 6.24
CA GLY A 92 11.84 -20.89 6.86
C GLY A 92 10.78 -19.91 7.36
N ARG A 93 10.86 -18.62 7.03
CA ARG A 93 9.80 -17.66 7.31
C ARG A 93 8.66 -17.80 6.29
N ALA A 94 7.42 -17.53 6.72
CA ALA A 94 6.29 -17.42 5.81
C ALA A 94 6.58 -16.33 4.75
N LEU A 95 6.23 -16.61 3.50
CA LEU A 95 6.38 -15.64 2.43
C LEU A 95 5.48 -14.44 2.72
N GLY A 96 6.08 -13.27 2.78
CA GLY A 96 5.37 -12.01 2.91
C GLY A 96 4.98 -11.43 1.55
N PRO A 97 4.63 -10.13 1.51
CA PRO A 97 4.26 -9.47 0.28
C PRO A 97 5.34 -9.54 -0.80
N ALA A 98 4.92 -9.81 -2.03
CA ALA A 98 5.79 -9.68 -3.19
C ALA A 98 5.93 -8.20 -3.59
N PHE A 99 7.05 -7.81 -4.19
CA PHE A 99 7.23 -6.46 -4.69
C PHE A 99 7.92 -6.40 -6.04
N ARG A 100 7.62 -5.33 -6.78
CA ARG A 100 8.37 -4.89 -7.96
C ARG A 100 8.80 -3.44 -7.82
N SER A 101 9.93 -3.12 -8.43
CA SER A 101 10.44 -1.77 -8.57
C SER A 101 10.62 -1.43 -10.04
N GLY A 102 10.43 -0.17 -10.38
CA GLY A 102 10.64 0.26 -11.77
C GLY A 102 10.79 1.76 -11.88
N GLU A 103 11.08 2.19 -13.10
CA GLU A 103 11.14 3.59 -13.48
C GLU A 103 10.20 3.84 -14.65
N LEU A 104 9.32 4.82 -14.50
CA LEU A 104 8.41 5.28 -15.54
C LEU A 104 8.99 6.53 -16.17
N ALA A 105 9.28 6.49 -17.46
CA ALA A 105 9.66 7.67 -18.22
C ALA A 105 8.54 8.73 -18.19
N ALA A 106 8.87 9.95 -18.58
CA ALA A 106 7.91 11.03 -18.70
C ALA A 106 6.76 10.66 -19.65
N GLY A 107 5.52 10.85 -19.20
CA GLY A 107 4.32 10.55 -20.00
C GLY A 107 4.09 9.08 -20.33
N SER A 108 4.85 8.15 -19.72
CA SER A 108 4.72 6.72 -19.99
C SER A 108 3.78 6.01 -19.03
N MET A 109 3.43 4.78 -19.41
CA MET A 109 2.58 3.88 -18.66
C MET A 109 3.21 2.48 -18.66
N VAL A 110 3.03 1.75 -17.56
CA VAL A 110 3.36 0.32 -17.47
C VAL A 110 2.11 -0.48 -17.08
N GLU A 111 1.98 -1.64 -17.67
CA GLU A 111 1.00 -2.65 -17.25
C GLU A 111 1.72 -3.83 -16.61
N LEU A 112 1.21 -4.26 -15.46
CA LEU A 112 1.65 -5.42 -14.72
C LEU A 112 0.46 -6.37 -14.59
N GLU A 113 0.74 -7.67 -14.59
CA GLU A 113 -0.27 -8.68 -14.35
C GLU A 113 0.03 -9.42 -13.06
N GLN A 114 -1.01 -9.63 -12.25
CA GLN A 114 -0.93 -10.37 -10.99
C GLN A 114 -2.17 -11.23 -10.80
N THR A 115 -1.96 -12.49 -10.39
CA THR A 115 -3.07 -13.39 -10.03
C THR A 115 -3.37 -13.27 -8.55
N PHE A 116 -4.66 -13.06 -8.23
CA PHE A 116 -5.16 -13.07 -6.87
C PHE A 116 -6.18 -14.20 -6.69
N LEU A 117 -6.18 -14.81 -5.49
CA LEU A 117 -6.98 -15.99 -5.17
C LEU A 117 -8.41 -15.60 -4.75
N ALA A 118 -9.37 -16.43 -5.14
CA ALA A 118 -10.76 -16.25 -4.75
C ALA A 118 -10.94 -16.25 -3.22
N GLY A 119 -11.77 -15.33 -2.73
CA GLY A 119 -12.16 -15.27 -1.33
C GLY A 119 -11.09 -14.78 -0.36
N GLN A 120 -9.86 -14.54 -0.83
CA GLN A 120 -8.78 -13.96 -0.02
C GLN A 120 -8.75 -12.44 -0.17
N GLY A 121 -8.39 -11.74 0.92
CA GLY A 121 -8.15 -10.31 0.86
C GLY A 121 -6.96 -10.03 -0.05
N ALA A 122 -7.16 -9.25 -1.10
CA ALA A 122 -6.11 -8.80 -2.02
C ALA A 122 -5.75 -7.35 -1.72
N SER A 123 -4.48 -7.05 -1.69
CA SER A 123 -3.96 -5.70 -1.51
C SER A 123 -2.87 -5.39 -2.52
N ILE A 124 -2.92 -4.20 -3.08
CA ILE A 124 -1.86 -3.61 -3.87
C ILE A 124 -1.53 -2.26 -3.25
N ALA A 125 -0.27 -2.05 -2.89
CA ALA A 125 0.23 -0.76 -2.47
C ALA A 125 1.28 -0.26 -3.46
N LEU A 126 1.30 1.06 -3.68
CA LEU A 126 2.27 1.73 -4.54
C LEU A 126 2.80 2.97 -3.84
N ARG A 127 4.10 3.18 -3.95
CA ARG A 127 4.77 4.41 -3.52
C ARG A 127 5.81 4.85 -4.55
N THR A 128 5.85 6.15 -4.82
CA THR A 128 6.88 6.76 -5.66
C THR A 128 8.04 7.27 -4.81
N HIS A 129 9.22 7.34 -5.42
CA HIS A 129 10.38 7.98 -4.83
C HIS A 129 10.52 9.40 -5.39
N GLY A 130 10.82 10.37 -4.50
CA GLY A 130 11.02 11.77 -4.91
C GLY A 130 9.76 12.63 -4.93
N GLY A 131 8.63 12.16 -4.37
CA GLY A 131 7.45 12.99 -4.16
C GLY A 131 6.64 13.27 -5.44
N HIS A 132 6.69 12.39 -6.43
CA HIS A 132 6.03 12.59 -7.70
C HIS A 132 4.76 11.72 -7.81
N PRO A 133 3.55 12.33 -7.90
CA PRO A 133 2.32 11.56 -8.02
C PRO A 133 2.21 10.87 -9.38
N VAL A 134 1.70 9.64 -9.35
CA VAL A 134 1.32 8.81 -10.50
C VAL A 134 -0.14 8.38 -10.37
N ALA A 135 -0.71 7.79 -11.42
CA ALA A 135 -2.04 7.20 -11.36
C ALA A 135 -1.92 5.67 -11.32
N LEU A 136 -2.64 5.03 -10.39
CA LEU A 136 -2.77 3.60 -10.24
C LEU A 136 -4.20 3.18 -10.59
N LYS A 137 -4.34 2.21 -11.49
CA LYS A 137 -5.63 1.61 -11.84
C LYS A 137 -5.50 0.10 -11.79
N VAL A 138 -6.51 -0.57 -11.22
CA VAL A 138 -6.59 -2.02 -11.13
C VAL A 138 -7.85 -2.50 -11.84
N PHE A 139 -7.71 -3.50 -12.70
CA PHE A 139 -8.79 -4.09 -13.47
C PHE A 139 -8.86 -5.60 -13.21
N ASP A 140 -10.05 -6.15 -13.20
CA ASP A 140 -10.26 -7.60 -13.16
C ASP A 140 -10.05 -8.27 -14.53
N GLY A 141 -10.16 -9.59 -14.59
CA GLY A 141 -10.00 -10.37 -15.82
C GLY A 141 -11.05 -10.09 -16.92
N ARG A 142 -12.08 -9.30 -16.61
CA ARG A 142 -13.10 -8.81 -17.56
C ARG A 142 -12.94 -7.33 -17.89
N ALA A 143 -11.78 -6.76 -17.60
CA ALA A 143 -11.48 -5.33 -17.78
C ALA A 143 -12.38 -4.37 -16.97
N LYS A 144 -13.10 -4.87 -15.95
CA LYS A 144 -13.82 -4.00 -15.01
C LYS A 144 -12.83 -3.35 -14.06
N ARG A 145 -12.89 -2.03 -13.96
CA ARG A 145 -12.04 -1.28 -13.04
C ARG A 145 -12.50 -1.48 -11.60
N LEU A 146 -11.62 -2.03 -10.77
CA LEU A 146 -11.83 -2.27 -9.35
C LEU A 146 -11.37 -1.09 -8.49
N CYS A 147 -10.29 -0.44 -8.89
CA CYS A 147 -9.70 0.68 -8.15
C CYS A 147 -9.08 1.68 -9.12
N ALA A 148 -9.14 2.98 -8.77
CA ALA A 148 -8.38 4.03 -9.43
C ALA A 148 -8.01 5.07 -8.38
N LYS A 149 -6.73 5.38 -8.27
CA LYS A 149 -6.17 6.37 -7.35
C LYS A 149 -5.04 7.15 -8.02
N SER A 150 -4.77 8.34 -7.53
CA SER A 150 -3.61 9.15 -7.94
C SER A 150 -2.95 9.73 -6.72
N GLY A 151 -1.63 9.73 -6.68
CA GLY A 151 -0.84 10.23 -5.57
C GLY A 151 0.57 9.64 -5.55
N GLU A 152 1.30 9.94 -4.50
CA GLU A 152 2.66 9.44 -4.25
C GLU A 152 2.66 8.13 -3.47
N ARG A 153 1.62 7.92 -2.67
CA ARG A 153 1.38 6.73 -1.85
C ARG A 153 -0.08 6.33 -1.96
N MET A 154 -0.33 5.12 -2.40
CA MET A 154 -1.69 4.62 -2.67
C MET A 154 -1.79 3.14 -2.31
N ALA A 155 -2.99 2.71 -1.93
CA ALA A 155 -3.33 1.30 -1.79
C ALA A 155 -4.74 1.01 -2.33
N CYS A 156 -4.89 -0.13 -2.97
CA CYS A 156 -6.15 -0.71 -3.42
C CYS A 156 -6.37 -2.02 -2.70
N ARG A 157 -7.57 -2.25 -2.17
CA ARG A 157 -7.94 -3.47 -1.46
C ARG A 157 -9.28 -3.97 -1.97
N TRP A 158 -9.39 -5.28 -2.17
CA TRP A 158 -10.63 -5.94 -2.56
C TRP A 158 -10.57 -7.43 -2.20
N THR A 159 -11.69 -8.13 -2.34
CA THR A 159 -11.73 -9.58 -2.24
C THR A 159 -12.18 -10.12 -3.61
N PRO A 160 -11.31 -10.83 -4.35
CA PRO A 160 -11.66 -11.41 -5.63
C PRO A 160 -12.73 -12.50 -5.46
N PRO A 161 -13.84 -12.48 -6.22
CA PRO A 161 -14.83 -13.54 -6.17
C PRO A 161 -14.35 -14.83 -6.88
N TYR A 162 -13.35 -14.73 -7.74
CA TYR A 162 -12.74 -15.83 -8.47
C TYR A 162 -11.23 -15.68 -8.48
N THR A 163 -10.50 -16.80 -8.47
CA THR A 163 -9.06 -16.79 -8.78
C THR A 163 -8.88 -16.37 -10.23
N GLN A 164 -8.28 -15.22 -10.44
CA GLN A 164 -8.10 -14.67 -11.78
C GLN A 164 -6.90 -13.71 -11.83
N ARG A 165 -6.43 -13.48 -13.05
CA ARG A 165 -5.44 -12.47 -13.36
C ARG A 165 -6.08 -11.08 -13.33
N HIS A 166 -5.37 -10.13 -12.74
CA HIS A 166 -5.73 -8.71 -12.71
C HIS A 166 -4.67 -7.92 -13.48
N VAL A 167 -5.10 -6.88 -14.15
CA VAL A 167 -4.23 -5.93 -14.84
C VAL A 167 -4.07 -4.69 -13.95
N ILE A 168 -2.82 -4.35 -13.69
CA ILE A 168 -2.44 -3.20 -12.87
C ILE A 168 -1.74 -2.22 -13.78
N ARG A 169 -2.31 -1.03 -13.93
CA ARG A 169 -1.77 0.03 -14.78
C ARG A 169 -1.26 1.17 -13.92
N ILE A 170 -0.02 1.59 -14.18
CA ILE A 170 0.60 2.74 -13.53
C ILE A 170 0.92 3.76 -14.60
N ASP A 171 0.31 4.93 -14.54
CA ASP A 171 0.50 6.02 -15.51
C ASP A 171 1.33 7.14 -14.86
N ASN A 172 2.38 7.59 -15.54
CA ASN A 172 3.14 8.79 -15.16
C ASN A 172 2.73 9.98 -16.04
N PRO A 173 1.82 10.86 -15.58
CA PRO A 173 1.38 12.00 -16.37
C PRO A 173 2.41 13.16 -16.38
N ARG A 174 3.54 13.01 -15.70
CA ARG A 174 4.53 14.06 -15.51
C ARG A 174 5.52 14.13 -16.67
N ARG A 175 6.24 15.24 -16.75
CA ARG A 175 7.32 15.48 -17.72
C ARG A 175 8.70 15.00 -17.23
N ALA A 176 8.77 14.34 -16.08
CA ALA A 176 9.98 13.77 -15.51
C ALA A 176 9.80 12.28 -15.26
N ALA A 177 10.88 11.52 -15.33
CA ALA A 177 10.87 10.11 -14.94
C ALA A 177 10.59 9.96 -13.45
N VAL A 178 9.90 8.88 -13.07
CA VAL A 178 9.50 8.59 -11.69
C VAL A 178 9.86 7.14 -11.35
N ARG A 179 10.63 6.95 -10.28
CA ARG A 179 10.83 5.63 -9.70
C ARG A 179 9.65 5.26 -8.82
N TYR A 180 9.18 4.02 -8.95
CA TYR A 180 8.08 3.49 -8.15
C TYR A 180 8.44 2.15 -7.51
N PHE A 181 7.76 1.87 -6.41
CA PHE A 181 7.69 0.58 -5.74
C PHE A 181 6.23 0.16 -5.66
N ILE A 182 5.95 -1.08 -6.03
CA ILE A 182 4.62 -1.67 -5.91
C ILE A 182 4.73 -2.99 -5.18
N SER A 183 3.80 -3.26 -4.27
CA SER A 183 3.73 -4.49 -3.49
C SER A 183 2.37 -5.14 -3.61
N PHE A 184 2.36 -6.47 -3.56
CA PHE A 184 1.18 -7.33 -3.74
C PHE A 184 1.06 -8.28 -2.55
N GLU A 185 -0.18 -8.39 -2.04
CA GLU A 185 -0.55 -9.30 -0.97
C GLU A 185 -1.89 -9.97 -1.26
#